data_18d9e6c49b21f1cb3bf81f383745b36c
#
_entry.id   18d9e6c49b21f1cb3bf81f383745b36c
#
_cell.length_a   1.000
_cell.length_b   1.000
_cell.length_c   1.000
_cell.angle_alpha   90.00
_cell.angle_beta   90.00
_cell.angle_gamma   90.00
#
_symmetry.space_group_name_H-M   'P 1'
#
loop_
_entity.id
_entity.type
_entity.pdbx_description
1 polymer ?
#
loop_
_entity_poly.entity_id
_entity_poly.type
_entity_poly.pdbx_seq_one_letter_code
_entity_poly.pdbx_strand_id
1 'polypeptide(L)'
;MDYALIWYALIGLAVLIYVVLDGFDLGIGILFPSAHSDSERDLMMNSIAPVWDGNETWLVLGGGGLFAVFPLAYAVVMPALYAPLILMLLGLILRGVSFEYRFRTVRGKFLWDSAFFLGSLLATLMQGMMLGTLLQGIEVDGRAYAGGWFDWLTPFSLFCALATLCAYVLLGACWLIIKMPKDLMNRYYTIAKRWALALVACVTVVSIWLPLSNDLIATRWFSFPASLLYFVIPTLAAFCVWRLFANLIDHKAIAAYLYSSGIFVLAAIGFGVSTFPYLVPFALTYHQAAAPDSSLKFLLAGAVVLLPLIIAYTAYSYWVFRGKLKHGEGYH
;
A
#
# COMPACT_ATOMS: atom_id res chain seq x y z
N MET A 1 -17.98 12.35 -22.27
CA MET A 1 -17.49 12.01 -20.93
C MET A 1 -16.27 11.13 -21.12
N ASP A 2 -15.17 11.42 -20.47
CA ASP A 2 -13.93 10.63 -20.62
C ASP A 2 -13.99 9.40 -19.67
N TYR A 3 -14.46 8.28 -20.21
CA TYR A 3 -14.58 7.03 -19.44
C TYR A 3 -13.22 6.46 -19.06
N ALA A 4 -12.20 6.65 -19.88
CA ALA A 4 -10.85 6.18 -19.59
C ALA A 4 -10.25 6.93 -18.39
N LEU A 5 -10.45 8.25 -18.30
CA LEU A 5 -10.01 9.04 -17.14
C LEU A 5 -10.73 8.62 -15.85
N ILE A 6 -12.04 8.37 -15.92
CA ILE A 6 -12.82 7.89 -14.77
C ILE A 6 -12.23 6.56 -14.25
N TRP A 7 -11.98 5.63 -15.16
CA TRP A 7 -11.40 4.34 -14.80
C TRP A 7 -9.95 4.43 -14.29
N TYR A 8 -9.15 5.34 -14.89
CA TYR A 8 -7.80 5.63 -14.38
C TYR A 8 -7.86 6.05 -12.90
N ALA A 9 -8.76 6.97 -12.58
CA ALA A 9 -8.95 7.43 -11.21
C ALA A 9 -9.50 6.33 -10.28
N LEU A 10 -10.46 5.50 -10.74
CA LEU A 10 -11.04 4.41 -9.95
C LEU A 10 -10.01 3.32 -9.63
N ILE A 11 -9.19 2.92 -10.60
CA ILE A 11 -8.12 1.92 -10.36
C ILE A 11 -7.05 2.50 -9.43
N GLY A 12 -6.63 3.75 -9.65
CA GLY A 12 -5.71 4.44 -8.75
C GLY A 12 -6.25 4.53 -7.32
N LEU A 13 -7.54 4.81 -7.15
CA LEU A 13 -8.21 4.81 -5.85
C LEU A 13 -8.25 3.41 -5.23
N ALA A 14 -8.55 2.36 -6.00
CA ALA A 14 -8.55 0.98 -5.50
C ALA A 14 -7.17 0.57 -4.98
N VAL A 15 -6.11 0.86 -5.74
CA VAL A 15 -4.73 0.60 -5.33
C VAL A 15 -4.36 1.41 -4.07
N LEU A 16 -4.77 2.68 -3.99
CA LEU A 16 -4.53 3.51 -2.80
C LEU A 16 -5.24 2.94 -1.56
N ILE A 17 -6.50 2.53 -1.70
CA ILE A 17 -7.25 1.92 -0.59
C ILE A 17 -6.56 0.61 -0.16
N TYR A 18 -6.15 -0.23 -1.11
CA TYR A 18 -5.39 -1.45 -0.83
C TYR A 18 -4.12 -1.14 -0.02
N VAL A 19 -3.29 -0.21 -0.50
CA VAL A 19 -2.02 0.16 0.14
C VAL A 19 -2.22 0.69 1.56
N VAL A 20 -3.29 1.43 1.83
CA VAL A 20 -3.59 1.95 3.17
C VAL A 20 -4.17 0.87 4.08
N LEU A 21 -5.13 0.07 3.59
CA LEU A 21 -5.83 -0.91 4.41
C LEU A 21 -5.01 -2.19 4.61
N ASP A 22 -4.52 -2.80 3.54
CA ASP A 22 -3.67 -4.00 3.66
C ASP A 22 -2.25 -3.64 4.15
N GLY A 23 -1.82 -2.39 3.95
CA GLY A 23 -0.52 -1.92 4.44
C GLY A 23 -0.36 -1.99 5.95
N PHE A 24 -1.39 -1.67 6.75
CA PHE A 24 -1.27 -1.86 8.19
C PHE A 24 -1.32 -3.34 8.60
N ASP A 25 -2.04 -4.19 7.86
CA ASP A 25 -2.09 -5.63 8.10
C ASP A 25 -0.71 -6.26 7.88
N LEU A 26 -0.07 -5.92 6.75
CA LEU A 26 1.31 -6.34 6.44
C LEU A 26 2.30 -5.78 7.47
N GLY A 27 2.12 -4.53 7.88
CA GLY A 27 2.93 -3.90 8.93
C GLY A 27 2.86 -4.63 10.27
N ILE A 28 1.68 -5.13 10.65
CA ILE A 28 1.49 -5.95 11.85
C ILE A 28 2.21 -7.29 11.70
N GLY A 29 2.13 -7.92 10.52
CA GLY A 29 2.87 -9.16 10.24
C GLY A 29 4.39 -8.96 10.36
N ILE A 30 4.92 -7.84 9.89
CA ILE A 30 6.35 -7.51 10.03
C ILE A 30 6.72 -7.23 11.50
N LEU A 31 5.83 -6.63 12.29
CA LEU A 31 6.03 -6.40 13.71
C LEU A 31 5.86 -7.66 14.58
N PHE A 32 5.33 -8.75 14.05
CA PHE A 32 4.96 -9.95 14.80
C PHE A 32 6.10 -10.57 15.61
N PRO A 33 7.35 -10.68 15.11
CA PRO A 33 8.48 -11.18 15.89
C PRO A 33 8.81 -10.30 17.11
N SER A 34 8.33 -9.05 17.10
CA SER A 34 8.57 -8.13 18.22
C SER A 34 7.70 -8.43 19.45
N ALA A 35 6.68 -9.28 19.34
CA ALA A 35 5.82 -9.68 20.47
C ALA A 35 6.59 -10.51 21.49
N HIS A 36 6.35 -10.23 22.80
CA HIS A 36 7.07 -10.87 23.91
C HIS A 36 6.38 -12.14 24.41
N SER A 37 5.14 -12.40 24.05
CA SER A 37 4.36 -13.56 24.48
C SER A 37 3.41 -14.04 23.39
N ASP A 38 2.97 -15.29 23.48
CA ASP A 38 1.94 -15.84 22.59
C ASP A 38 0.61 -15.08 22.72
N SER A 39 0.26 -14.64 23.94
CA SER A 39 -0.92 -13.81 24.16
C SER A 39 -0.85 -12.46 23.42
N GLU A 40 0.33 -11.83 23.35
CA GLU A 40 0.51 -10.61 22.56
C GLU A 40 0.40 -10.90 21.07
N ARG A 41 0.96 -12.02 20.58
CA ARG A 41 0.81 -12.47 19.17
C ARG A 41 -0.64 -12.73 18.81
N ASP A 42 -1.40 -13.37 19.71
CA ASP A 42 -2.83 -13.60 19.52
C ASP A 42 -3.60 -12.28 19.38
N LEU A 43 -3.30 -11.29 20.24
CA LEU A 43 -3.90 -9.96 20.16
C LEU A 43 -3.53 -9.24 18.83
N MET A 44 -2.27 -9.34 18.37
CA MET A 44 -1.85 -8.76 17.09
C MET A 44 -2.65 -9.34 15.93
N MET A 45 -2.77 -10.66 15.82
CA MET A 45 -3.56 -11.30 14.76
C MET A 45 -5.04 -10.97 14.88
N ASN A 46 -5.62 -11.04 16.07
CA ASN A 46 -7.03 -10.73 16.30
C ASN A 46 -7.38 -9.26 15.98
N SER A 47 -6.39 -8.35 16.01
CA SER A 47 -6.61 -6.94 15.66
C SER A 47 -6.97 -6.72 14.20
N ILE A 48 -6.61 -7.66 13.32
CA ILE A 48 -6.83 -7.58 11.88
C ILE A 48 -7.69 -8.73 11.33
N ALA A 49 -7.86 -9.82 12.09
CA ALA A 49 -8.64 -10.98 11.67
C ALA A 49 -10.03 -10.66 11.09
N PRO A 50 -10.80 -9.67 11.58
CA PRO A 50 -12.10 -9.35 11.03
C PRO A 50 -12.08 -8.60 9.69
N VAL A 51 -10.94 -8.07 9.25
CA VAL A 51 -10.87 -7.09 8.14
C VAL A 51 -9.86 -7.43 7.05
N TRP A 52 -8.84 -8.26 7.32
CA TRP A 52 -7.73 -8.50 6.40
C TRP A 52 -8.16 -9.01 5.02
N ASP A 53 -9.08 -9.97 4.94
CA ASP A 53 -9.59 -10.53 3.68
C ASP A 53 -10.33 -9.45 2.85
N GLY A 54 -11.15 -8.64 3.52
CA GLY A 54 -11.80 -7.48 2.90
C GLY A 54 -10.82 -6.42 2.38
N ASN A 55 -9.67 -6.24 3.05
CA ASN A 55 -8.64 -5.33 2.62
C ASN A 55 -7.92 -5.82 1.35
N GLU A 56 -7.67 -7.13 1.23
CA GLU A 56 -7.09 -7.74 0.02
C GLU A 56 -8.00 -7.65 -1.22
N THR A 57 -9.32 -7.54 -1.04
CA THR A 57 -10.29 -7.40 -2.14
C THR A 57 -9.97 -6.21 -3.04
N TRP A 58 -9.40 -5.13 -2.51
CA TRP A 58 -9.01 -3.96 -3.28
C TRP A 58 -7.85 -4.22 -4.24
N LEU A 59 -6.93 -5.15 -3.91
CA LEU A 59 -5.89 -5.63 -4.83
C LEU A 59 -6.51 -6.36 -6.03
N VAL A 60 -7.51 -7.20 -5.79
CA VAL A 60 -8.22 -7.93 -6.86
C VAL A 60 -8.93 -6.95 -7.79
N LEU A 61 -9.56 -5.91 -7.24
CA LEU A 61 -10.18 -4.86 -8.04
C LEU A 61 -9.13 -4.08 -8.86
N GLY A 62 -7.97 -3.76 -8.28
CA GLY A 62 -6.87 -3.10 -8.98
C GLY A 62 -6.35 -3.92 -10.16
N GLY A 63 -6.01 -5.19 -9.93
CA GLY A 63 -5.46 -6.09 -10.96
C GLY A 63 -6.50 -6.50 -12.01
N GLY A 64 -7.69 -6.94 -11.58
CA GLY A 64 -8.79 -7.32 -12.46
C GLY A 64 -9.35 -6.12 -13.25
N GLY A 65 -9.44 -4.95 -12.60
CA GLY A 65 -9.81 -3.70 -13.25
C GLY A 65 -8.81 -3.28 -14.30
N LEU A 66 -7.50 -3.35 -14.01
CA LEU A 66 -6.45 -3.06 -14.98
C LEU A 66 -6.57 -3.97 -16.21
N PHE A 67 -6.80 -5.27 -16.02
CA PHE A 67 -6.99 -6.23 -17.11
C PHE A 67 -8.20 -5.87 -17.98
N ALA A 68 -9.34 -5.59 -17.36
CA ALA A 68 -10.60 -5.37 -18.06
C ALA A 68 -10.68 -4.02 -18.78
N VAL A 69 -10.09 -2.98 -18.17
CA VAL A 69 -10.23 -1.57 -18.61
C VAL A 69 -9.04 -1.08 -19.42
N PHE A 70 -7.84 -1.53 -19.06
CA PHE A 70 -6.58 -1.14 -19.69
C PHE A 70 -5.77 -2.36 -20.16
N PRO A 71 -6.30 -3.18 -21.09
CA PRO A 71 -5.68 -4.44 -21.47
C PRO A 71 -4.27 -4.29 -22.04
N LEU A 72 -3.96 -3.19 -22.73
CA LEU A 72 -2.62 -2.94 -23.24
C LEU A 72 -1.63 -2.65 -22.10
N ALA A 73 -2.02 -1.85 -21.11
CA ALA A 73 -1.18 -1.62 -19.93
C ALA A 73 -0.95 -2.91 -19.15
N TYR A 74 -2.00 -3.73 -18.99
CA TYR A 74 -1.89 -5.04 -18.35
C TYR A 74 -0.89 -5.93 -19.09
N ALA A 75 -0.97 -6.00 -20.42
CA ALA A 75 -0.08 -6.79 -21.25
C ALA A 75 1.40 -6.36 -21.19
N VAL A 76 1.68 -5.11 -20.83
CA VAL A 76 3.05 -4.57 -20.64
C VAL A 76 3.53 -4.72 -19.20
N VAL A 77 2.69 -4.30 -18.24
CA VAL A 77 3.06 -4.24 -16.81
C VAL A 77 3.22 -5.64 -16.22
N MET A 78 2.34 -6.59 -16.58
CA MET A 78 2.41 -7.93 -16.00
C MET A 78 3.70 -8.67 -16.35
N PRO A 79 4.18 -8.71 -17.60
CA PRO A 79 5.49 -9.32 -17.91
C PRO A 79 6.66 -8.58 -17.26
N ALA A 80 6.64 -7.24 -17.20
CA ALA A 80 7.69 -6.44 -16.58
C ALA A 80 7.82 -6.71 -15.08
N LEU A 81 6.70 -6.94 -14.39
CA LEU A 81 6.62 -7.15 -12.95
C LEU A 81 6.30 -8.61 -12.58
N TYR A 82 6.48 -9.56 -13.51
CA TYR A 82 6.08 -10.95 -13.33
C TYR A 82 6.66 -11.59 -12.06
N ALA A 83 7.99 -11.50 -11.88
CA ALA A 83 8.65 -12.11 -10.74
C ALA A 83 8.25 -11.48 -9.39
N PRO A 84 8.31 -10.13 -9.18
CA PRO A 84 7.88 -9.54 -7.93
C PRO A 84 6.38 -9.73 -7.67
N LEU A 85 5.52 -9.76 -8.71
CA LEU A 85 4.10 -10.02 -8.54
C LEU A 85 3.84 -11.43 -8.01
N ILE A 86 4.47 -12.47 -8.59
CA ILE A 86 4.33 -13.84 -8.10
C ILE A 86 4.85 -13.98 -6.68
N LEU A 87 6.02 -13.42 -6.38
CA LEU A 87 6.58 -13.44 -5.03
C LEU A 87 5.68 -12.73 -4.02
N MET A 88 5.07 -11.60 -4.40
CA MET A 88 4.07 -10.91 -3.59
C MET A 88 2.88 -11.83 -3.28
N LEU A 89 2.30 -12.46 -4.30
CA LEU A 89 1.15 -13.35 -4.15
C LEU A 89 1.49 -14.57 -3.28
N LEU A 90 2.66 -15.16 -3.42
CA LEU A 90 3.14 -16.23 -2.54
C LEU A 90 3.27 -15.74 -1.09
N GLY A 91 3.76 -14.52 -0.88
CA GLY A 91 3.80 -13.89 0.44
C GLY A 91 2.41 -13.73 1.05
N LEU A 92 1.43 -13.24 0.27
CA LEU A 92 0.04 -13.09 0.71
C LEU A 92 -0.61 -14.45 1.03
N ILE A 93 -0.35 -15.50 0.24
CA ILE A 93 -0.81 -16.87 0.53
C ILE A 93 -0.23 -17.37 1.86
N LEU A 94 1.07 -17.21 2.10
CA LEU A 94 1.70 -17.61 3.37
C LEU A 94 1.08 -16.88 4.57
N ARG A 95 0.81 -15.57 4.42
CA ARG A 95 0.14 -14.77 5.42
C ARG A 95 -1.29 -15.27 5.68
N GLY A 96 -2.09 -15.43 4.62
CA GLY A 96 -3.48 -15.87 4.72
C GLY A 96 -3.63 -17.25 5.37
N VAL A 97 -2.80 -18.21 4.95
CA VAL A 97 -2.80 -19.57 5.53
C VAL A 97 -2.45 -19.53 7.03
N SER A 98 -1.55 -18.64 7.47
CA SER A 98 -1.16 -18.54 8.87
C SER A 98 -2.31 -18.12 9.79
N PHE A 99 -3.27 -17.29 9.33
CA PHE A 99 -4.46 -16.91 10.10
C PHE A 99 -5.30 -18.14 10.50
N GLU A 100 -5.54 -19.06 9.56
CA GLU A 100 -6.37 -20.23 9.79
C GLU A 100 -5.68 -21.29 10.61
N TYR A 101 -4.41 -21.55 10.35
CA TYR A 101 -3.73 -22.70 10.93
C TYR A 101 -3.08 -22.42 12.27
N ARG A 102 -2.63 -21.19 12.56
CA ARG A 102 -1.96 -20.85 13.80
C ARG A 102 -2.85 -21.10 15.02
N PHE A 103 -4.12 -20.70 14.97
CA PHE A 103 -5.07 -20.88 16.08
C PHE A 103 -5.48 -22.34 16.29
N ARG A 104 -5.42 -23.17 15.24
CA ARG A 104 -5.74 -24.60 15.30
C ARG A 104 -4.53 -25.48 15.66
N THR A 105 -3.33 -24.91 15.65
CA THR A 105 -2.09 -25.66 15.88
C THR A 105 -1.70 -25.60 17.36
N VAL A 106 -1.54 -26.78 17.98
CA VAL A 106 -1.08 -26.90 19.37
C VAL A 106 0.44 -26.97 19.46
N ARG A 107 1.09 -27.71 18.54
CA ARG A 107 2.54 -27.86 18.50
C ARG A 107 3.09 -27.29 17.19
N GLY A 108 4.15 -26.49 17.26
CA GLY A 108 4.78 -25.90 16.06
C GLY A 108 4.16 -24.57 15.64
N LYS A 109 3.52 -23.82 16.52
CA LYS A 109 2.99 -22.46 16.25
C LYS A 109 4.04 -21.54 15.63
N PHE A 110 5.33 -21.72 15.97
CA PHE A 110 6.43 -20.91 15.42
C PHE A 110 6.54 -20.96 13.90
N LEU A 111 6.10 -22.05 13.26
CA LEU A 111 6.08 -22.15 11.79
C LEU A 111 5.08 -21.17 11.19
N TRP A 112 3.91 -21.08 11.78
CA TRP A 112 2.86 -20.15 11.36
C TRP A 112 3.21 -18.71 11.72
N ASP A 113 3.85 -18.48 12.87
CA ASP A 113 4.40 -17.18 13.25
C ASP A 113 5.44 -16.71 12.23
N SER A 114 6.33 -17.63 11.80
CA SER A 114 7.31 -17.33 10.75
C SER A 114 6.66 -17.13 9.38
N ALA A 115 5.65 -17.92 9.03
CA ALA A 115 4.90 -17.76 7.77
C ALA A 115 4.16 -16.42 7.72
N PHE A 116 3.56 -16.00 8.83
CA PHE A 116 2.91 -14.70 8.93
C PHE A 116 3.90 -13.54 8.76
N PHE A 117 5.04 -13.60 9.43
CA PHE A 117 6.09 -12.60 9.32
C PHE A 117 6.73 -12.57 7.93
N LEU A 118 7.23 -13.72 7.45
CA LEU A 118 7.94 -13.80 6.17
C LEU A 118 7.03 -13.51 4.99
N GLY A 119 5.77 -13.97 5.05
CA GLY A 119 4.76 -13.67 4.03
C GLY A 119 4.47 -12.17 3.95
N SER A 120 4.25 -11.52 5.08
CA SER A 120 4.03 -10.07 5.15
C SER A 120 5.25 -9.26 4.70
N LEU A 121 6.45 -9.68 5.11
CA LEU A 121 7.70 -9.05 4.71
C LEU A 121 7.93 -9.17 3.20
N LEU A 122 7.78 -10.38 2.64
CA LEU A 122 7.95 -10.65 1.22
C LEU A 122 6.96 -9.84 0.38
N ALA A 123 5.67 -9.86 0.75
CA ALA A 123 4.64 -9.09 0.05
C ALA A 123 4.96 -7.59 0.05
N THR A 124 5.35 -7.03 1.20
CA THR A 124 5.73 -5.62 1.36
C THR A 124 6.93 -5.24 0.49
N LEU A 125 8.00 -6.04 0.52
CA LEU A 125 9.19 -5.76 -0.27
C LEU A 125 8.90 -5.79 -1.76
N MET A 126 8.12 -6.77 -2.23
CA MET A 126 7.74 -6.89 -3.64
C MET A 126 6.85 -5.73 -4.09
N GLN A 127 5.90 -5.27 -3.26
CA GLN A 127 5.10 -4.08 -3.56
C GLN A 127 5.97 -2.83 -3.71
N GLY A 128 6.91 -2.62 -2.81
CA GLY A 128 7.82 -1.48 -2.90
C GLY A 128 8.77 -1.56 -4.11
N MET A 129 9.25 -2.75 -4.47
CA MET A 129 10.03 -2.96 -5.69
C MET A 129 9.21 -2.65 -6.95
N MET A 130 7.97 -3.13 -7.03
CA MET A 130 7.07 -2.82 -8.14
C MET A 130 6.81 -1.32 -8.26
N LEU A 131 6.58 -0.63 -7.14
CA LEU A 131 6.44 0.83 -7.12
C LEU A 131 7.70 1.52 -7.64
N GLY A 132 8.89 1.11 -7.20
CA GLY A 132 10.15 1.65 -7.66
C GLY A 132 10.39 1.45 -9.15
N THR A 133 10.06 0.28 -9.68
CA THR A 133 10.15 -0.02 -11.11
C THR A 133 9.19 0.85 -11.93
N LEU A 134 7.95 1.01 -11.47
CA LEU A 134 6.99 1.92 -12.13
C LEU A 134 7.47 3.38 -12.12
N LEU A 135 8.08 3.85 -11.04
CA LEU A 135 8.64 5.21 -10.96
C LEU A 135 9.82 5.44 -11.90
N GLN A 136 10.62 4.41 -12.17
CA GLN A 136 11.73 4.48 -13.14
C GLN A 136 11.24 4.42 -14.59
N GLY A 137 10.06 3.85 -14.82
CA GLY A 137 9.52 3.57 -16.14
C GLY A 137 9.80 2.15 -16.60
N ILE A 138 9.01 1.69 -17.58
CA ILE A 138 9.09 0.36 -18.18
C ILE A 138 9.40 0.51 -19.66
N GLU A 139 10.39 -0.21 -20.16
CA GLU A 139 10.72 -0.22 -21.59
C GLU A 139 9.63 -0.93 -22.40
N VAL A 140 9.11 -0.25 -23.43
CA VAL A 140 8.03 -0.73 -24.27
C VAL A 140 8.43 -0.61 -25.73
N ASP A 141 8.31 -1.70 -26.47
CA ASP A 141 8.42 -1.70 -27.93
C ASP A 141 7.07 -2.10 -28.54
N GLY A 142 6.50 -1.16 -29.30
CA GLY A 142 5.16 -1.32 -29.89
C GLY A 142 4.08 -1.55 -28.82
N ARG A 143 3.67 -2.79 -28.61
CA ARG A 143 2.59 -3.17 -27.69
C ARG A 143 3.04 -4.18 -26.62
N ALA A 144 4.34 -4.37 -26.46
CA ALA A 144 4.90 -5.38 -25.57
C ALA A 144 6.02 -4.80 -24.69
N TYR A 145 6.24 -5.45 -23.55
CA TYR A 145 7.42 -5.20 -22.75
C TYR A 145 8.68 -5.61 -23.50
N ALA A 146 9.68 -4.72 -23.53
CA ALA A 146 10.94 -4.92 -24.28
C ALA A 146 12.15 -5.14 -23.38
N GLY A 147 11.99 -5.07 -22.07
CA GLY A 147 13.10 -5.22 -21.11
C GLY A 147 13.44 -6.66 -20.74
N GLY A 148 14.34 -6.80 -19.76
CA GLY A 148 14.88 -8.06 -19.25
C GLY A 148 14.17 -8.61 -18.01
N TRP A 149 14.53 -9.85 -17.62
CA TRP A 149 13.93 -10.54 -16.47
C TRP A 149 14.18 -9.88 -15.10
N PHE A 150 15.21 -9.03 -14.99
CA PHE A 150 15.66 -8.44 -13.73
C PHE A 150 15.59 -6.91 -13.70
N ASP A 151 14.90 -6.28 -14.66
CA ASP A 151 14.78 -4.81 -14.72
C ASP A 151 14.03 -4.22 -13.53
N TRP A 152 13.24 -5.04 -12.86
CA TRP A 152 12.57 -4.69 -11.59
C TRP A 152 13.54 -4.65 -10.39
N LEU A 153 14.75 -5.23 -10.51
CA LEU A 153 15.74 -5.35 -9.45
C LEU A 153 16.84 -4.29 -9.61
N THR A 154 16.52 -3.05 -9.26
CA THR A 154 17.45 -1.91 -9.31
C THR A 154 17.77 -1.39 -7.91
N PRO A 155 18.85 -0.64 -7.71
CA PRO A 155 19.12 0.03 -6.43
C PRO A 155 17.98 0.94 -5.98
N PHE A 156 17.31 1.63 -6.91
CA PHE A 156 16.18 2.50 -6.61
C PHE A 156 14.94 1.69 -6.20
N SER A 157 14.61 0.60 -6.89
CA SER A 157 13.48 -0.26 -6.53
C SER A 157 13.69 -0.94 -5.17
N LEU A 158 14.91 -1.37 -4.86
CA LEU A 158 15.28 -1.89 -3.53
C LEU A 158 15.11 -0.82 -2.44
N PHE A 159 15.48 0.42 -2.74
CA PHE A 159 15.30 1.51 -1.80
C PHE A 159 13.80 1.86 -1.60
N CYS A 160 12.99 1.80 -2.66
CA CYS A 160 11.54 1.92 -2.56
C CYS A 160 10.92 0.79 -1.74
N ALA A 161 11.46 -0.44 -1.84
CA ALA A 161 11.04 -1.56 -0.98
C ALA A 161 11.31 -1.27 0.51
N LEU A 162 12.48 -0.73 0.84
CA LEU A 162 12.80 -0.29 2.20
C LEU A 162 11.86 0.84 2.68
N ALA A 163 11.58 1.81 1.83
CA ALA A 163 10.66 2.90 2.15
C ALA A 163 9.23 2.37 2.42
N THR A 164 8.75 1.43 1.59
CA THR A 164 7.44 0.78 1.76
C THR A 164 7.38 -0.03 3.05
N LEU A 165 8.45 -0.76 3.39
CA LEU A 165 8.57 -1.47 4.66
C LEU A 165 8.46 -0.51 5.85
N CYS A 166 9.19 0.60 5.85
CA CYS A 166 9.10 1.61 6.91
C CYS A 166 7.67 2.17 7.03
N ALA A 167 7.03 2.41 5.89
CA ALA A 167 5.69 2.94 5.79
C ALA A 167 4.63 1.98 6.37
N TYR A 168 4.68 0.71 6.00
CA TYR A 168 3.71 -0.29 6.46
C TYR A 168 3.92 -0.63 7.94
N VAL A 169 5.15 -0.72 8.41
CA VAL A 169 5.43 -0.90 9.85
C VAL A 169 4.90 0.28 10.67
N LEU A 170 5.02 1.51 10.17
CA LEU A 170 4.42 2.68 10.81
C LEU A 170 2.90 2.58 10.90
N LEU A 171 2.22 2.23 9.79
CA LEU A 171 0.76 2.04 9.78
C LEU A 171 0.33 0.95 10.75
N GLY A 172 1.01 -0.22 10.73
CA GLY A 172 0.74 -1.33 11.63
C GLY A 172 0.94 -0.95 13.09
N ALA A 173 2.02 -0.22 13.42
CA ALA A 173 2.24 0.27 14.77
C ALA A 173 1.15 1.25 15.23
N CYS A 174 0.73 2.18 14.36
CA CYS A 174 -0.37 3.12 14.64
C CYS A 174 -1.71 2.38 14.84
N TRP A 175 -1.98 1.33 14.05
CA TRP A 175 -3.16 0.48 14.23
C TRP A 175 -3.13 -0.26 15.56
N LEU A 176 -1.98 -0.86 15.92
CA LEU A 176 -1.83 -1.56 17.21
C LEU A 176 -2.01 -0.61 18.41
N ILE A 177 -1.60 0.67 18.31
CA ILE A 177 -1.90 1.67 19.34
C ILE A 177 -3.42 1.84 19.55
N ILE A 178 -4.22 1.76 18.48
CA ILE A 178 -5.69 1.86 18.57
C ILE A 178 -6.28 0.61 19.22
N LYS A 179 -5.80 -0.58 18.83
CA LYS A 179 -6.41 -1.88 19.14
C LYS A 179 -5.91 -2.53 20.42
N MET A 180 -4.64 -2.32 20.78
CA MET A 180 -4.03 -3.00 21.92
C MET A 180 -4.52 -2.50 23.27
N PRO A 181 -4.52 -3.36 24.31
CA PRO A 181 -4.71 -2.98 25.70
C PRO A 181 -3.72 -1.90 26.16
N LYS A 182 -4.10 -1.15 27.20
CA LYS A 182 -3.32 0.02 27.66
C LYS A 182 -1.89 -0.31 28.09
N ASP A 183 -1.65 -1.49 28.67
CA ASP A 183 -0.35 -1.97 29.11
C ASP A 183 0.66 -2.16 27.96
N LEU A 184 0.18 -2.55 26.77
CA LEU A 184 1.02 -2.76 25.60
C LEU A 184 1.18 -1.52 24.72
N MET A 185 0.25 -0.53 24.81
CA MET A 185 0.22 0.66 23.95
C MET A 185 1.52 1.46 23.92
N ASN A 186 2.12 1.71 25.08
CA ASN A 186 3.29 2.59 25.20
C ASN A 186 4.47 2.12 24.36
N ARG A 187 4.62 0.81 24.21
CA ARG A 187 5.63 0.21 23.36
C ARG A 187 5.41 0.53 21.89
N TYR A 188 4.16 0.41 21.40
CA TYR A 188 3.83 0.69 20.03
C TYR A 188 3.95 2.19 19.70
N TYR A 189 3.73 3.11 20.62
CA TYR A 189 4.07 4.53 20.45
C TYR A 189 5.56 4.75 20.20
N THR A 190 6.42 4.02 20.92
CA THR A 190 7.88 4.10 20.71
C THR A 190 8.28 3.53 19.37
N ILE A 191 7.71 2.39 18.96
CA ILE A 191 7.94 1.76 17.66
C ILE A 191 7.48 2.72 16.55
N ALA A 192 6.27 3.26 16.63
CA ALA A 192 5.74 4.20 15.63
C ALA A 192 6.62 5.44 15.45
N LYS A 193 7.15 6.04 16.54
CA LYS A 193 8.06 7.19 16.46
C LYS A 193 9.36 6.86 15.70
N ARG A 194 9.95 5.68 15.95
CA ARG A 194 11.18 5.24 15.28
C ARG A 194 10.96 5.02 13.78
N TRP A 195 9.88 4.32 13.44
CA TRP A 195 9.57 4.01 12.04
C TRP A 195 9.04 5.23 11.29
N ALA A 196 8.38 6.18 11.96
CA ALA A 196 8.05 7.48 11.37
C ALA A 196 9.31 8.25 10.97
N LEU A 197 10.34 8.28 11.82
CA LEU A 197 11.61 8.91 11.50
C LEU A 197 12.31 8.23 10.32
N ALA A 198 12.35 6.88 10.32
CA ALA A 198 12.90 6.10 9.21
C ALA A 198 12.15 6.37 7.90
N LEU A 199 10.82 6.42 7.94
CA LEU A 199 10.00 6.75 6.77
C LEU A 199 10.31 8.14 6.23
N VAL A 200 10.40 9.16 7.10
CA VAL A 200 10.75 10.53 6.67
C VAL A 200 12.09 10.56 5.97
N ALA A 201 13.11 9.86 6.51
CA ALA A 201 14.41 9.76 5.87
C ALA A 201 14.31 9.09 4.49
N CYS A 202 13.60 7.96 4.38
CA CYS A 202 13.40 7.26 3.11
C CYS A 202 12.65 8.12 2.08
N VAL A 203 11.55 8.75 2.47
CA VAL A 203 10.77 9.62 1.56
C VAL A 203 11.61 10.81 1.09
N THR A 204 12.40 11.40 1.97
CA THR A 204 13.32 12.50 1.59
C THR A 204 14.31 12.04 0.53
N VAL A 205 14.94 10.87 0.72
CA VAL A 205 15.88 10.32 -0.26
C VAL A 205 15.19 10.02 -1.60
N VAL A 206 14.01 9.37 -1.60
CA VAL A 206 13.25 9.11 -2.84
C VAL A 206 12.89 10.41 -3.54
N SER A 207 12.45 11.43 -2.80
CA SER A 207 12.03 12.73 -3.34
C SER A 207 13.19 13.51 -3.99
N ILE A 208 14.41 13.27 -3.53
CA ILE A 208 15.63 13.86 -4.14
C ILE A 208 16.12 12.99 -5.30
N TRP A 209 16.16 11.67 -5.12
CA TRP A 209 16.69 10.73 -6.12
C TRP A 209 15.88 10.75 -7.42
N LEU A 210 14.55 10.75 -7.31
CA LEU A 210 13.66 10.60 -8.45
C LEU A 210 13.82 11.71 -9.50
N PRO A 211 13.79 13.02 -9.17
CA PRO A 211 14.05 14.09 -10.15
C PRO A 211 15.49 14.14 -10.64
N LEU A 212 16.47 13.65 -9.88
CA LEU A 212 17.86 13.57 -10.32
C LEU A 212 18.09 12.45 -11.36
N SER A 213 17.23 11.42 -11.37
CA SER A 213 17.32 10.28 -12.29
C SER A 213 16.36 10.37 -13.48
N ASN A 214 15.41 11.32 -13.49
CA ASN A 214 14.40 11.44 -14.55
C ASN A 214 14.08 12.92 -14.85
N ASP A 215 14.56 13.40 -16.01
CA ASP A 215 14.39 14.79 -16.46
C ASP A 215 12.93 15.17 -16.66
N LEU A 216 12.05 14.24 -17.05
CA LEU A 216 10.63 14.52 -17.24
C LEU A 216 9.96 14.86 -15.91
N ILE A 217 10.34 14.12 -14.85
CA ILE A 217 9.86 14.39 -13.49
C ILE A 217 10.45 15.70 -12.99
N ALA A 218 11.76 15.91 -13.16
CA ALA A 218 12.42 17.16 -12.78
C ALA A 218 11.76 18.37 -13.43
N THR A 219 11.58 18.34 -14.75
CA THR A 219 10.91 19.42 -15.49
C THR A 219 9.50 19.67 -14.97
N ARG A 220 8.71 18.60 -14.72
CA ARG A 220 7.34 18.74 -14.22
C ARG A 220 7.27 19.41 -12.86
N TRP A 221 8.12 18.98 -11.92
CA TRP A 221 8.08 19.49 -10.53
C TRP A 221 8.69 20.89 -10.38
N PHE A 222 9.68 21.25 -11.22
CA PHE A 222 10.42 22.50 -11.04
C PHE A 222 10.12 23.58 -12.11
N SER A 223 9.27 23.31 -13.11
CA SER A 223 8.88 24.32 -14.10
C SER A 223 7.92 25.36 -13.52
N PHE A 224 8.32 26.64 -13.57
CA PHE A 224 7.46 27.76 -13.21
C PHE A 224 6.42 28.03 -14.32
N PRO A 225 5.14 28.41 -14.00
CA PRO A 225 4.54 28.61 -12.67
C PRO A 225 3.92 27.35 -12.06
N ALA A 226 3.86 26.21 -12.76
CA ALA A 226 3.19 24.98 -12.32
C ALA A 226 3.78 24.40 -11.02
N SER A 227 5.09 24.59 -10.81
CA SER A 227 5.78 24.19 -9.59
C SER A 227 5.12 24.71 -8.31
N LEU A 228 4.56 25.93 -8.32
CA LEU A 228 3.87 26.51 -7.15
C LEU A 228 2.68 25.64 -6.70
N LEU A 229 1.93 25.05 -7.66
CA LEU A 229 0.83 24.15 -7.36
C LEU A 229 1.33 22.79 -6.86
N TYR A 230 2.37 22.24 -7.49
CA TYR A 230 2.87 20.93 -7.13
C TYR A 230 3.55 20.91 -5.76
N PHE A 231 4.22 21.97 -5.35
CA PHE A 231 4.85 22.10 -4.04
C PHE A 231 3.85 22.13 -2.86
N VAL A 232 2.56 22.28 -3.13
CA VAL A 232 1.50 22.10 -2.11
C VAL A 232 1.54 20.66 -1.55
N ILE A 233 1.84 19.65 -2.39
CA ILE A 233 1.85 18.24 -1.97
C ILE A 233 2.94 17.95 -0.92
N PRO A 234 4.23 18.24 -1.14
CA PRO A 234 5.26 18.04 -0.12
C PRO A 234 5.06 18.94 1.10
N THR A 235 4.48 20.13 0.95
CA THR A 235 4.15 21.01 2.10
C THR A 235 3.08 20.37 2.98
N LEU A 236 2.01 19.81 2.39
CA LEU A 236 0.99 19.08 3.14
C LEU A 236 1.55 17.78 3.75
N ALA A 237 2.46 17.10 3.05
CA ALA A 237 3.14 15.92 3.59
C ALA A 237 3.99 16.28 4.81
N ALA A 238 4.75 17.36 4.77
CA ALA A 238 5.51 17.88 5.91
C ALA A 238 4.57 18.27 7.08
N PHE A 239 3.43 18.88 6.80
CA PHE A 239 2.40 19.15 7.81
C PHE A 239 1.85 17.84 8.44
N CYS A 240 1.53 16.83 7.63
CA CYS A 240 1.09 15.52 8.14
C CYS A 240 2.16 14.87 9.02
N VAL A 241 3.42 14.92 8.62
CA VAL A 241 4.56 14.42 9.42
C VAL A 241 4.65 15.15 10.76
N TRP A 242 4.61 16.48 10.74
CA TRP A 242 4.63 17.27 11.98
C TRP A 242 3.47 16.92 12.91
N ARG A 243 2.25 16.81 12.37
CA ARG A 243 1.06 16.44 13.14
C ARG A 243 1.12 14.99 13.63
N LEU A 244 1.69 14.08 12.85
CA LEU A 244 1.92 12.70 13.26
C LEU A 244 2.79 12.65 14.53
N PHE A 245 3.96 13.29 14.52
CA PHE A 245 4.85 13.32 15.69
C PHE A 245 4.20 13.98 16.90
N ALA A 246 3.51 15.11 16.72
CA ALA A 246 2.76 15.77 17.80
C ALA A 246 1.72 14.82 18.42
N ASN A 247 0.93 14.11 17.61
CA ASN A 247 -0.10 13.20 18.11
C ASN A 247 0.50 11.91 18.74
N LEU A 248 1.66 11.45 18.26
CA LEU A 248 2.40 10.33 18.90
C LEU A 248 2.98 10.74 20.26
N ILE A 249 3.33 12.01 20.47
CA ILE A 249 3.77 12.54 21.75
C ILE A 249 2.57 12.74 22.70
N ASP A 250 1.48 13.29 22.19
CA ASP A 250 0.23 13.55 22.93
C ASP A 250 -0.60 12.28 23.21
N HIS A 251 -0.14 11.09 22.77
CA HIS A 251 -0.85 9.81 22.89
C HIS A 251 -2.26 9.80 22.25
N LYS A 252 -2.45 10.52 21.12
CA LYS A 252 -3.70 10.55 20.35
C LYS A 252 -3.69 9.51 19.23
N ALA A 253 -4.07 8.27 19.57
CA ALA A 253 -3.97 7.09 18.70
C ALA A 253 -4.63 7.26 17.31
N ILE A 254 -5.91 7.65 17.28
CA ILE A 254 -6.67 7.78 16.01
C ILE A 254 -6.07 8.88 15.13
N ALA A 255 -5.73 10.02 15.72
CA ALA A 255 -5.12 11.11 14.95
C ALA A 255 -3.74 10.71 14.38
N ALA A 256 -2.92 9.98 15.12
CA ALA A 256 -1.65 9.45 14.63
C ALA A 256 -1.86 8.53 13.42
N TYR A 257 -2.84 7.61 13.47
CA TYR A 257 -3.19 6.74 12.35
C TYR A 257 -3.68 7.54 11.13
N LEU A 258 -4.55 8.52 11.32
CA LEU A 258 -5.08 9.34 10.23
C LEU A 258 -3.99 10.18 9.55
N TYR A 259 -3.06 10.77 10.31
CA TYR A 259 -1.95 11.52 9.71
C TYR A 259 -0.93 10.59 9.05
N SER A 260 -0.68 9.40 9.57
CA SER A 260 0.15 8.40 8.87
C SER A 260 -0.50 7.97 7.55
N SER A 261 -1.79 7.68 7.52
CA SER A 261 -2.54 7.37 6.28
C SER A 261 -2.56 8.56 5.31
N GLY A 262 -2.65 9.79 5.81
CA GLY A 262 -2.57 11.02 5.02
C GLY A 262 -1.25 11.16 4.25
N ILE A 263 -0.13 10.69 4.82
CA ILE A 263 1.17 10.66 4.13
C ILE A 263 1.10 9.73 2.90
N PHE A 264 0.44 8.56 3.02
CA PHE A 264 0.24 7.65 1.89
C PHE A 264 -0.62 8.26 0.78
N VAL A 265 -1.71 8.92 1.15
CA VAL A 265 -2.58 9.62 0.19
C VAL A 265 -1.77 10.67 -0.58
N LEU A 266 -0.98 11.48 0.13
CA LEU A 266 -0.14 12.51 -0.50
C LEU A 266 0.98 11.92 -1.35
N ALA A 267 1.59 10.81 -0.94
CA ALA A 267 2.56 10.08 -1.75
C ALA A 267 1.92 9.54 -3.04
N ALA A 268 0.72 8.97 -2.98
CA ALA A 268 -0.01 8.50 -4.16
C ALA A 268 -0.41 9.65 -5.09
N ILE A 269 -0.84 10.79 -4.55
CA ILE A 269 -1.09 12.01 -5.35
C ILE A 269 0.19 12.49 -6.00
N GLY A 270 1.31 12.51 -5.28
CA GLY A 270 2.63 12.86 -5.82
C GLY A 270 3.08 11.91 -6.93
N PHE A 271 2.85 10.61 -6.78
CA PHE A 271 3.06 9.61 -7.84
C PHE A 271 2.21 9.92 -9.07
N GLY A 272 0.89 10.13 -8.87
CA GLY A 272 -0.03 10.48 -9.94
C GLY A 272 0.41 11.76 -10.68
N VAL A 273 0.74 12.82 -9.96
CA VAL A 273 1.26 14.07 -10.57
C VAL A 273 2.55 13.82 -11.35
N SER A 274 3.44 12.98 -10.84
CA SER A 274 4.71 12.67 -11.51
C SER A 274 4.53 11.90 -12.82
N THR A 275 3.52 11.03 -12.90
CA THR A 275 3.33 10.10 -14.02
C THR A 275 2.20 10.46 -14.97
N PHE A 276 1.19 11.23 -14.55
CA PHE A 276 0.06 11.62 -15.41
C PHE A 276 0.54 12.31 -16.70
N PRO A 277 -0.03 12.02 -17.89
CA PRO A 277 -1.19 11.15 -18.18
C PRO A 277 -0.82 9.68 -18.43
N TYR A 278 0.39 9.27 -18.10
CA TYR A 278 0.84 7.91 -18.37
C TYR A 278 0.27 6.91 -17.33
N LEU A 279 -0.28 5.81 -17.82
CA LEU A 279 -0.66 4.65 -17.02
C LEU A 279 0.52 3.69 -16.86
N VAL A 280 1.27 3.44 -17.96
CA VAL A 280 2.61 2.86 -17.93
C VAL A 280 3.57 4.04 -17.99
N PRO A 281 4.26 4.38 -16.90
CA PRO A 281 5.02 5.62 -16.81
C PRO A 281 6.00 5.80 -17.97
N PHE A 282 5.91 6.97 -18.59
CA PHE A 282 6.71 7.46 -19.74
C PHE A 282 6.56 6.68 -21.05
N ALA A 283 5.72 5.62 -21.09
CA ALA A 283 5.53 4.79 -22.29
C ALA A 283 4.10 4.84 -22.84
N LEU A 284 3.08 4.56 -22.04
CA LEU A 284 1.69 4.48 -22.48
C LEU A 284 0.78 5.37 -21.66
N THR A 285 0.05 6.26 -22.33
CA THR A 285 -0.99 7.06 -21.70
C THR A 285 -2.24 6.21 -21.40
N TYR A 286 -3.06 6.68 -20.45
CA TYR A 286 -4.31 5.98 -20.11
C TYR A 286 -5.27 5.89 -21.32
N HIS A 287 -5.27 6.85 -22.24
CA HIS A 287 -6.04 6.78 -23.48
C HIS A 287 -5.55 5.70 -24.44
N GLN A 288 -4.22 5.59 -24.62
CA GLN A 288 -3.63 4.57 -25.51
C GLN A 288 -3.84 3.15 -24.98
N ALA A 289 -3.90 3.00 -23.66
CA ALA A 289 -4.04 1.71 -23.00
C ALA A 289 -5.49 1.26 -22.84
N ALA A 290 -6.46 2.17 -23.01
CA ALA A 290 -7.86 1.93 -22.70
C ALA A 290 -8.54 0.95 -23.67
N ALA A 291 -9.46 0.17 -23.12
CA ALA A 291 -10.44 -0.61 -23.88
C ALA A 291 -11.43 0.33 -24.61
N PRO A 292 -12.19 -0.17 -25.61
CA PRO A 292 -13.21 0.62 -26.29
C PRO A 292 -14.24 1.22 -25.33
N ASP A 293 -14.73 2.44 -25.63
CA ASP A 293 -15.68 3.18 -24.79
C ASP A 293 -16.95 2.40 -24.46
N SER A 294 -17.43 1.53 -25.37
CA SER A 294 -18.58 0.64 -25.11
C SER A 294 -18.34 -0.30 -23.93
N SER A 295 -17.13 -0.89 -23.86
CA SER A 295 -16.72 -1.77 -22.75
C SER A 295 -16.54 -0.99 -21.48
N LEU A 296 -15.86 0.17 -21.53
CA LEU A 296 -15.67 1.06 -20.37
C LEU A 296 -16.99 1.49 -19.74
N LYS A 297 -17.95 1.89 -20.58
CA LYS A 297 -19.30 2.30 -20.15
C LYS A 297 -20.07 1.15 -19.52
N PHE A 298 -20.02 -0.05 -20.11
CA PHE A 298 -20.68 -1.23 -19.58
C PHE A 298 -20.13 -1.60 -18.20
N LEU A 299 -18.82 -1.67 -18.06
CA LEU A 299 -18.15 -1.96 -16.78
C LEU A 299 -18.45 -0.89 -15.72
N LEU A 300 -18.51 0.40 -16.13
CA LEU A 300 -18.81 1.50 -15.22
C LEU A 300 -20.22 1.39 -14.63
N ALA A 301 -21.20 0.91 -15.40
CA ALA A 301 -22.55 0.69 -14.89
C ALA A 301 -22.56 -0.32 -13.72
N GLY A 302 -21.76 -1.40 -13.81
CA GLY A 302 -21.57 -2.33 -12.71
C GLY A 302 -20.81 -1.71 -11.52
N ALA A 303 -19.73 -0.97 -11.80
CA ALA A 303 -18.90 -0.37 -10.78
C ALA A 303 -19.66 0.67 -9.93
N VAL A 304 -20.53 1.48 -10.53
CA VAL A 304 -21.36 2.48 -9.82
C VAL A 304 -22.28 1.85 -8.77
N VAL A 305 -22.68 0.60 -8.96
CA VAL A 305 -23.50 -0.13 -7.98
C VAL A 305 -22.61 -0.87 -6.97
N LEU A 306 -21.60 -1.59 -7.44
CA LEU A 306 -20.81 -2.49 -6.60
C LEU A 306 -19.83 -1.72 -5.68
N LEU A 307 -19.16 -0.67 -6.17
CA LEU A 307 -18.18 0.06 -5.36
C LEU A 307 -18.80 0.71 -4.11
N PRO A 308 -19.96 1.43 -4.18
CA PRO A 308 -20.60 1.93 -2.98
C PRO A 308 -21.00 0.83 -1.99
N LEU A 309 -21.44 -0.34 -2.47
CA LEU A 309 -21.77 -1.47 -1.61
C LEU A 309 -20.53 -2.02 -0.89
N ILE A 310 -19.43 -2.19 -1.61
CA ILE A 310 -18.16 -2.66 -1.03
C ILE A 310 -17.65 -1.64 0.00
N ILE A 311 -17.65 -0.35 -0.31
CA ILE A 311 -17.24 0.72 0.61
C ILE A 311 -18.13 0.73 1.86
N ALA A 312 -19.44 0.63 1.69
CA ALA A 312 -20.38 0.61 2.81
C ALA A 312 -20.17 -0.63 3.70
N TYR A 313 -19.99 -1.81 3.11
CA TYR A 313 -19.67 -3.04 3.84
C TYR A 313 -18.35 -2.93 4.59
N THR A 314 -17.30 -2.46 3.94
CA THR A 314 -15.99 -2.23 4.57
C THR A 314 -16.10 -1.27 5.75
N ALA A 315 -16.74 -0.13 5.56
CA ALA A 315 -16.97 0.86 6.63
C ALA A 315 -17.78 0.25 7.79
N TYR A 316 -18.80 -0.54 7.50
CA TYR A 316 -19.62 -1.24 8.50
C TYR A 316 -18.77 -2.26 9.28
N SER A 317 -17.93 -3.05 8.62
CA SER A 317 -17.03 -4.02 9.25
C SER A 317 -16.09 -3.31 10.24
N TYR A 318 -15.43 -2.22 9.82
CA TYR A 318 -14.58 -1.43 10.71
C TYR A 318 -15.35 -0.80 11.89
N TRP A 319 -16.60 -0.42 11.67
CA TRP A 319 -17.46 0.12 12.73
C TRP A 319 -17.88 -0.93 13.75
N VAL A 320 -18.24 -2.15 13.29
CA VAL A 320 -18.63 -3.26 14.17
C VAL A 320 -17.47 -3.70 15.05
N PHE A 321 -16.28 -3.86 14.48
CA PHE A 321 -15.09 -4.32 15.19
C PHE A 321 -14.25 -3.17 15.78
N ARG A 322 -14.83 -1.98 16.00
CA ARG A 322 -14.14 -0.89 16.66
C ARG A 322 -13.90 -1.19 18.14
N GLY A 323 -12.86 -0.56 18.70
CA GLY A 323 -12.56 -0.68 20.13
C GLY A 323 -11.25 -1.42 20.38
N LYS A 324 -10.90 -1.51 21.65
CA LYS A 324 -9.69 -2.19 22.12
C LYS A 324 -9.98 -3.66 22.38
N LEU A 325 -9.01 -4.49 22.05
CA LEU A 325 -9.02 -5.90 22.39
C LEU A 325 -8.75 -6.09 23.89
N LYS A 326 -9.28 -7.18 24.43
CA LYS A 326 -9.00 -7.60 25.82
C LYS A 326 -8.21 -8.91 25.81
N HIS A 327 -7.38 -9.09 26.83
CA HIS A 327 -6.67 -10.35 27.03
C HIS A 327 -7.67 -11.52 27.12
N GLY A 328 -7.44 -12.58 26.32
CA GLY A 328 -8.29 -13.78 26.31
C GLY A 328 -9.52 -13.67 25.37
N GLU A 329 -9.78 -12.54 24.74
CA GLU A 329 -10.78 -12.45 23.66
C GLU A 329 -10.17 -13.01 22.37
N GLY A 330 -10.68 -14.15 21.90
CA GLY A 330 -10.36 -14.72 20.58
C GLY A 330 -11.41 -14.32 19.55
N TYR A 331 -11.01 -14.15 18.30
CA TYR A 331 -11.91 -14.11 17.17
C TYR A 331 -12.27 -15.54 16.79
N HIS A 332 -13.46 -16.00 17.22
CA HIS A 332 -14.05 -17.29 16.86
C HIS A 332 -15.47 -17.10 16.39
#